data_14f7c44cfa2d0004d2b9e4f35284469a
#
_entry.id   14f7c44cfa2d0004d2b9e4f35284469a
#
_cell.length_a   1.000
_cell.length_b   1.000
_cell.length_c   1.000
_cell.angle_alpha   90.00
_cell.angle_beta   90.00
_cell.angle_gamma   90.00
#
_symmetry.space_group_name_H-M   'P 1'
#
loop_
_entity.id
_entity.type
_entity.pdbx_description
1 polymer ?
#
loop_
_entity_poly.entity_id
_entity_poly.type
_entity_poly.pdbx_seq_one_letter_code
_entity_poly.pdbx_strand_id
1 'polypeptide(L)'
;MSVTASSYSITMRLHTAPDHGIVGAVATAISAAGGVVTAIDVVDSTRERLVLDVTCSASDAEHSHRLEEAVDAVEGVEVYKVSDRTFLLHIGGKIEVASKVPLKNRDDLSMAYTPGVGRVSMALYENPEDVSRLTIKGNSVAVVTDGSAVLGLGNIGPGAAMPVMEGKAALFKRFANIDAWPICLASQDTDEIVRAVEMIAPGFGGINLEDIAAPRCFEIEARLRESLDIPVFHDDQHGTAIVVLA
;
A
#
# COMPACT_ATOMS: atom_id res chain seq x y z
N MET A 1 -24.03 -13.86 -11.70
CA MET A 1 -23.12 -12.97 -12.45
C MET A 1 -22.03 -12.56 -11.51
N SER A 2 -20.76 -12.89 -11.79
CA SER A 2 -19.62 -12.43 -10.99
C SER A 2 -19.49 -10.91 -11.21
N VAL A 3 -19.32 -10.16 -10.13
CA VAL A 3 -19.17 -8.70 -10.20
C VAL A 3 -17.72 -8.41 -10.55
N THR A 4 -17.48 -7.70 -11.66
CA THR A 4 -16.15 -7.23 -12.01
C THR A 4 -15.65 -6.23 -10.96
N ALA A 5 -14.38 -6.36 -10.53
CA ALA A 5 -13.77 -5.52 -9.52
C ALA A 5 -12.60 -4.71 -10.10
N SER A 6 -12.44 -3.47 -9.64
CA SER A 6 -11.29 -2.63 -10.04
C SER A 6 -9.94 -3.22 -9.63
N SER A 7 -9.91 -4.10 -8.63
CA SER A 7 -8.72 -4.83 -8.18
C SER A 7 -8.17 -5.83 -9.20
N TYR A 8 -8.99 -6.24 -10.18
CA TYR A 8 -8.58 -7.11 -11.30
C TYR A 8 -8.64 -6.35 -12.62
N SER A 9 -8.19 -5.10 -12.63
CA SER A 9 -8.15 -4.27 -13.84
C SER A 9 -6.84 -4.46 -14.58
N ILE A 10 -6.94 -4.87 -15.85
CA ILE A 10 -5.80 -5.01 -16.75
C ILE A 10 -5.87 -3.95 -17.87
N THR A 11 -4.69 -3.55 -18.35
CA THR A 11 -4.54 -2.76 -19.59
C THR A 11 -3.79 -3.59 -20.61
N MET A 12 -4.42 -3.85 -21.73
CA MET A 12 -3.84 -4.57 -22.86
C MET A 12 -3.38 -3.56 -23.92
N ARG A 13 -2.10 -3.58 -24.26
CA ARG A 13 -1.57 -2.85 -25.41
C ARG A 13 -1.72 -3.71 -26.66
N LEU A 14 -2.47 -3.20 -27.61
CA LEU A 14 -2.82 -3.89 -28.83
C LEU A 14 -2.12 -3.25 -30.02
N HIS A 15 -1.58 -4.08 -30.91
CA HIS A 15 -1.12 -3.66 -32.23
C HIS A 15 -2.13 -4.16 -33.28
N THR A 16 -2.54 -3.29 -34.18
CA THR A 16 -3.49 -3.63 -35.25
C THR A 16 -3.27 -2.74 -36.47
N ALA A 17 -3.75 -3.15 -37.58
CA ALA A 17 -3.90 -2.28 -38.76
C ALA A 17 -5.04 -1.26 -38.50
N PRO A 18 -4.97 -0.05 -39.04
CA PRO A 18 -6.05 0.91 -38.96
C PRO A 18 -7.30 0.41 -39.69
N ASP A 19 -8.27 -0.09 -38.96
CA ASP A 19 -9.58 -0.53 -39.43
C ASP A 19 -10.69 0.17 -38.67
N HIS A 20 -11.73 0.58 -39.37
CA HIS A 20 -12.88 1.29 -38.78
C HIS A 20 -13.68 0.46 -37.79
N GLY A 21 -13.62 -0.88 -37.84
CA GLY A 21 -14.35 -1.80 -36.96
C GLY A 21 -13.58 -2.32 -35.77
N ILE A 22 -12.24 -2.15 -35.73
CA ILE A 22 -11.36 -2.89 -34.81
C ILE A 22 -11.64 -2.58 -33.33
N VAL A 23 -11.88 -1.32 -32.95
CA VAL A 23 -12.20 -0.92 -31.59
C VAL A 23 -13.53 -1.55 -31.13
N GLY A 24 -14.52 -1.59 -32.02
CA GLY A 24 -15.80 -2.24 -31.76
C GLY A 24 -15.68 -3.75 -31.59
N ALA A 25 -14.85 -4.41 -32.42
CA ALA A 25 -14.58 -5.86 -32.33
C ALA A 25 -13.92 -6.21 -30.98
N VAL A 26 -12.88 -5.49 -30.59
CA VAL A 26 -12.20 -5.67 -29.30
C VAL A 26 -13.16 -5.45 -28.12
N ALA A 27 -13.93 -4.36 -28.13
CA ALA A 27 -14.91 -4.09 -27.06
C ALA A 27 -15.98 -5.18 -26.97
N THR A 28 -16.42 -5.71 -28.13
CA THR A 28 -17.40 -6.82 -28.20
C THR A 28 -16.81 -8.10 -27.64
N ALA A 29 -15.56 -8.45 -27.97
CA ALA A 29 -14.87 -9.62 -27.47
C ALA A 29 -14.74 -9.60 -25.94
N ILE A 30 -14.31 -8.46 -25.38
CA ILE A 30 -14.21 -8.26 -23.93
C ILE A 30 -15.58 -8.42 -23.27
N SER A 31 -16.63 -7.78 -23.82
CA SER A 31 -17.98 -7.87 -23.27
C SER A 31 -18.57 -9.27 -23.36
N ALA A 32 -18.34 -9.97 -24.46
CA ALA A 32 -18.79 -11.36 -24.64
C ALA A 32 -18.11 -12.32 -23.66
N ALA A 33 -16.84 -12.06 -23.31
CA ALA A 33 -16.11 -12.79 -22.28
C ALA A 33 -16.47 -12.37 -20.84
N GLY A 34 -17.39 -11.42 -20.65
CA GLY A 34 -17.89 -10.97 -19.34
C GLY A 34 -17.08 -9.84 -18.70
N GLY A 35 -16.13 -9.26 -19.40
CA GLY A 35 -15.34 -8.12 -18.95
C GLY A 35 -16.07 -6.79 -19.15
N VAL A 36 -15.63 -5.76 -18.43
CA VAL A 36 -16.12 -4.39 -18.58
C VAL A 36 -15.00 -3.49 -19.06
N VAL A 37 -15.13 -2.95 -20.28
CA VAL A 37 -14.20 -1.95 -20.80
C VAL A 37 -14.37 -0.64 -20.01
N THR A 38 -13.27 -0.13 -19.47
CA THR A 38 -13.26 1.10 -18.66
C THR A 38 -12.53 2.27 -19.32
N ALA A 39 -11.60 1.97 -20.25
CA ALA A 39 -10.95 2.98 -21.09
C ALA A 39 -10.43 2.38 -22.39
N ILE A 40 -10.37 3.20 -23.44
CA ILE A 40 -9.67 2.90 -24.69
C ILE A 40 -8.91 4.15 -25.09
N ASP A 41 -7.59 4.06 -25.19
CA ASP A 41 -6.70 5.15 -25.54
C ASP A 41 -5.92 4.81 -26.82
N VAL A 42 -5.81 5.77 -27.74
CA VAL A 42 -4.95 5.65 -28.89
C VAL A 42 -3.56 6.15 -28.52
N VAL A 43 -2.60 5.21 -28.48
CA VAL A 43 -1.21 5.50 -28.09
C VAL A 43 -0.41 6.00 -29.30
N ASP A 44 -0.61 5.36 -30.46
CA ASP A 44 0.03 5.74 -31.72
C ASP A 44 -0.89 5.38 -32.90
N SER A 45 -0.87 6.22 -33.95
CA SER A 45 -1.67 6.00 -35.16
C SER A 45 -0.90 6.46 -36.40
N THR A 46 -0.58 5.52 -37.25
CA THR A 46 0.02 5.76 -38.54
C THR A 46 -0.87 5.18 -39.65
N ARG A 47 -0.45 5.28 -40.92
CA ARG A 47 -1.22 4.68 -42.05
C ARG A 47 -1.16 3.15 -42.03
N GLU A 48 -0.18 2.55 -41.39
CA GLU A 48 0.09 1.11 -41.41
C GLU A 48 -0.19 0.43 -40.07
N ARG A 49 -0.19 1.19 -38.96
CA ARG A 49 -0.32 0.65 -37.60
C ARG A 49 -1.16 1.56 -36.71
N LEU A 50 -2.03 0.93 -35.96
CA LEU A 50 -2.75 1.53 -34.86
C LEU A 50 -2.32 0.82 -33.55
N VAL A 51 -1.94 1.59 -32.52
CA VAL A 51 -1.61 1.09 -31.19
C VAL A 51 -2.65 1.59 -30.19
N LEU A 52 -3.33 0.67 -29.54
CA LEU A 52 -4.37 0.94 -28.57
C LEU A 52 -3.96 0.45 -27.18
N ASP A 53 -4.27 1.21 -26.15
CA ASP A 53 -4.32 0.74 -24.77
C ASP A 53 -5.80 0.55 -24.40
N VAL A 54 -6.19 -0.70 -24.15
CA VAL A 54 -7.55 -1.05 -23.76
C VAL A 54 -7.53 -1.52 -22.31
N THR A 55 -8.23 -0.77 -21.44
CA THR A 55 -8.36 -1.10 -20.02
C THR A 55 -9.72 -1.74 -19.78
N CYS A 56 -9.71 -2.89 -19.11
CA CYS A 56 -10.93 -3.59 -18.72
C CYS A 56 -10.82 -4.17 -17.31
N SER A 57 -11.99 -4.37 -16.67
CA SER A 57 -12.09 -5.00 -15.38
C SER A 57 -12.57 -6.44 -15.50
N ALA A 58 -11.93 -7.34 -14.75
CA ALA A 58 -12.28 -8.74 -14.60
C ALA A 58 -12.87 -9.02 -13.22
N SER A 59 -13.35 -10.25 -12.98
CA SER A 59 -13.83 -10.70 -11.67
C SER A 59 -12.70 -11.28 -10.79
N ASP A 60 -11.71 -11.87 -11.43
CA ASP A 60 -10.59 -12.59 -10.81
C ASP A 60 -9.42 -12.73 -11.81
N ALA A 61 -8.31 -13.31 -11.37
CA ALA A 61 -7.11 -13.48 -12.17
C ALA A 61 -7.32 -14.41 -13.38
N GLU A 62 -8.08 -15.50 -13.22
CA GLU A 62 -8.37 -16.42 -14.31
C GLU A 62 -9.27 -15.76 -15.37
N HIS A 63 -10.23 -14.95 -14.93
CA HIS A 63 -11.03 -14.14 -15.85
C HIS A 63 -10.18 -13.12 -16.62
N SER A 64 -9.16 -12.53 -16.01
CA SER A 64 -8.23 -11.63 -16.71
C SER A 64 -7.52 -12.33 -17.87
N HIS A 65 -7.08 -13.58 -17.67
CA HIS A 65 -6.49 -14.39 -18.76
C HIS A 65 -7.49 -14.72 -19.85
N ARG A 66 -8.75 -15.07 -19.51
CA ARG A 66 -9.79 -15.31 -20.53
C ARG A 66 -10.10 -14.06 -21.35
N LEU A 67 -10.02 -12.86 -20.74
CA LEU A 67 -10.19 -11.59 -21.47
C LEU A 67 -9.03 -11.35 -22.46
N GLU A 68 -7.80 -11.64 -22.04
CA GLU A 68 -6.62 -11.56 -22.91
C GLU A 68 -6.77 -12.51 -24.12
N GLU A 69 -7.09 -13.78 -23.89
CA GLU A 69 -7.33 -14.77 -24.95
C GLU A 69 -8.45 -14.36 -25.90
N ALA A 70 -9.54 -13.79 -25.36
CA ALA A 70 -10.66 -13.33 -26.18
C ALA A 70 -10.30 -12.16 -27.09
N VAL A 71 -9.42 -11.27 -26.63
CA VAL A 71 -8.93 -10.14 -27.44
C VAL A 71 -7.89 -10.60 -28.47
N ASP A 72 -6.99 -11.51 -28.10
CA ASP A 72 -5.97 -12.06 -29.01
C ASP A 72 -6.60 -12.89 -30.16
N ALA A 73 -7.79 -13.44 -29.93
CA ALA A 73 -8.56 -14.15 -30.94
C ALA A 73 -9.27 -13.23 -31.97
N VAL A 74 -9.25 -11.90 -31.77
CA VAL A 74 -9.85 -10.95 -32.72
C VAL A 74 -8.95 -10.82 -33.94
N GLU A 75 -9.52 -11.08 -35.15
CA GLU A 75 -8.77 -11.02 -36.40
C GLU A 75 -8.10 -9.65 -36.59
N GLY A 76 -6.79 -9.66 -36.86
CA GLY A 76 -6.01 -8.44 -37.07
C GLY A 76 -5.56 -7.71 -35.82
N VAL A 77 -5.76 -8.29 -34.63
CA VAL A 77 -5.28 -7.78 -33.35
C VAL A 77 -4.13 -8.66 -32.85
N GLU A 78 -3.07 -8.03 -32.37
CA GLU A 78 -1.98 -8.65 -31.63
C GLU A 78 -1.93 -8.04 -30.23
N VAL A 79 -2.06 -8.86 -29.18
CA VAL A 79 -1.85 -8.44 -27.81
C VAL A 79 -0.35 -8.35 -27.54
N TYR A 80 0.21 -7.15 -27.69
CA TYR A 80 1.65 -6.91 -27.52
C TYR A 80 2.11 -6.97 -26.06
N LYS A 81 1.27 -6.47 -25.13
CA LYS A 81 1.58 -6.40 -23.71
C LYS A 81 0.32 -6.33 -22.86
N VAL A 82 0.31 -7.10 -21.78
CA VAL A 82 -0.71 -6.98 -20.73
C VAL A 82 -0.06 -6.41 -19.48
N SER A 83 -0.72 -5.46 -18.85
CA SER A 83 -0.28 -4.82 -17.60
C SER A 83 -1.40 -4.90 -16.58
N ASP A 84 -1.15 -5.52 -15.44
CA ASP A 84 -2.04 -5.50 -14.29
C ASP A 84 -1.90 -4.15 -13.56
N ARG A 85 -2.99 -3.41 -13.48
CA ARG A 85 -3.00 -2.07 -12.86
C ARG A 85 -2.75 -2.12 -11.37
N THR A 86 -3.15 -3.19 -10.69
CA THR A 86 -2.86 -3.37 -9.27
C THR A 86 -1.37 -3.53 -9.05
N PHE A 87 -0.69 -4.37 -9.83
CA PHE A 87 0.76 -4.51 -9.74
C PHE A 87 1.49 -3.22 -10.12
N LEU A 88 1.03 -2.50 -11.13
CA LEU A 88 1.63 -1.21 -11.51
C LEU A 88 1.57 -0.19 -10.38
N LEU A 89 0.47 -0.15 -9.61
CA LEU A 89 0.31 0.73 -8.46
C LEU A 89 1.33 0.43 -7.35
N HIS A 90 1.84 -0.80 -7.27
CA HIS A 90 2.77 -1.24 -6.23
C HIS A 90 4.25 -1.08 -6.64
N ILE A 91 4.55 -0.76 -7.90
CA ILE A 91 5.93 -0.58 -8.35
C ILE A 91 6.56 0.63 -7.64
N GLY A 92 7.63 0.36 -6.88
CA GLY A 92 8.32 1.39 -6.09
C GLY A 92 7.68 1.70 -4.74
N GLY A 93 6.63 0.95 -4.35
CA GLY A 93 5.88 1.16 -3.10
C GLY A 93 4.79 2.21 -3.22
N LYS A 94 3.98 2.36 -2.16
CA LYS A 94 2.81 3.26 -2.10
C LYS A 94 3.04 4.48 -1.22
N ILE A 95 4.15 4.54 -0.51
CA ILE A 95 4.49 5.64 0.40
C ILE A 95 5.90 6.13 0.13
N GLU A 96 6.13 7.39 0.46
CA GLU A 96 7.44 8.03 0.39
C GLU A 96 7.68 8.89 1.63
N VAL A 97 8.96 9.19 1.93
CA VAL A 97 9.34 10.13 2.97
C VAL A 97 9.71 11.46 2.33
N ALA A 98 8.97 12.52 2.70
CA ALA A 98 9.20 13.87 2.19
C ALA A 98 9.62 14.82 3.31
N SER A 99 10.59 15.68 3.03
CA SER A 99 11.00 16.73 3.97
C SER A 99 9.93 17.81 4.07
N LYS A 100 9.56 18.18 5.31
CA LYS A 100 8.64 19.31 5.61
C LYS A 100 9.34 20.66 5.56
N VAL A 101 10.68 20.68 5.60
CA VAL A 101 11.48 21.90 5.62
C VAL A 101 12.30 22.05 4.35
N PRO A 102 12.44 23.27 3.82
CA PRO A 102 13.32 23.51 2.70
C PRO A 102 14.79 23.40 3.14
N LEU A 103 15.61 22.71 2.37
CA LEU A 103 17.07 22.64 2.56
C LEU A 103 17.74 23.26 1.34
N LYS A 104 17.49 24.57 1.10
CA LYS A 104 17.89 25.26 -0.12
C LYS A 104 19.25 25.92 -0.04
N ASN A 105 19.71 26.22 1.16
CA ASN A 105 20.94 26.95 1.41
C ASN A 105 21.66 26.46 2.68
N ARG A 106 22.83 27.02 2.95
CA ARG A 106 23.65 26.65 4.11
C ARG A 106 23.00 27.00 5.45
N ASP A 107 22.20 28.06 5.49
CA ASP A 107 21.54 28.49 6.72
C ASP A 107 20.41 27.54 7.07
N ASP A 108 19.59 27.12 6.09
CA ASP A 108 18.56 26.08 6.27
C ASP A 108 19.18 24.78 6.78
N LEU A 109 20.30 24.34 6.19
CA LEU A 109 21.02 23.15 6.63
C LEU A 109 21.56 23.29 8.06
N SER A 110 22.11 24.46 8.41
CA SER A 110 22.64 24.73 9.75
C SER A 110 21.54 24.72 10.83
N MET A 111 20.34 25.16 10.50
CA MET A 111 19.18 25.12 11.42
C MET A 111 18.60 23.71 11.53
N ALA A 112 18.44 23.02 10.40
CA ALA A 112 17.78 21.71 10.37
C ALA A 112 18.67 20.55 10.84
N TYR A 113 20.00 20.72 10.74
CA TYR A 113 20.98 19.69 11.09
C TYR A 113 22.09 20.29 11.98
N THR A 114 23.35 20.17 11.60
CA THR A 114 24.48 20.60 12.43
C THR A 114 24.90 22.03 12.08
N PRO A 115 25.08 22.94 13.06
CA PRO A 115 25.05 22.75 14.52
C PRO A 115 23.71 23.02 15.20
N GLY A 116 22.71 23.57 14.51
CA GLY A 116 21.49 24.08 15.10
C GLY A 116 20.65 23.03 15.84
N VAL A 117 20.55 21.81 15.29
CA VAL A 117 19.80 20.70 15.88
C VAL A 117 20.29 20.32 17.28
N GLY A 118 21.57 20.52 17.58
CA GLY A 118 22.13 20.24 18.92
C GLY A 118 21.44 21.02 20.04
N ARG A 119 20.98 22.24 19.76
CA ARG A 119 20.20 23.05 20.75
C ARG A 119 18.84 22.43 21.05
N VAL A 120 18.18 21.87 20.00
CA VAL A 120 16.88 21.17 20.16
C VAL A 120 17.08 19.88 20.93
N SER A 121 18.13 19.11 20.61
CA SER A 121 18.46 17.88 21.35
C SER A 121 18.72 18.14 22.85
N MET A 122 19.43 19.22 23.19
CA MET A 122 19.65 19.59 24.59
C MET A 122 18.36 20.02 25.28
N ALA A 123 17.49 20.77 24.61
CA ALA A 123 16.17 21.13 25.16
C ALA A 123 15.31 19.90 25.44
N LEU A 124 15.35 18.90 24.56
CA LEU A 124 14.65 17.61 24.76
C LEU A 124 15.28 16.75 25.88
N TYR A 125 16.58 16.83 26.07
CA TYR A 125 17.25 16.18 27.19
C TYR A 125 16.81 16.78 28.54
N GLU A 126 16.65 18.12 28.58
CA GLU A 126 16.18 18.85 29.78
C GLU A 126 14.66 18.69 30.00
N ASN A 127 13.86 18.59 28.93
CA ASN A 127 12.40 18.48 28.98
C ASN A 127 11.91 17.38 28.00
N PRO A 128 11.99 16.10 28.39
CA PRO A 128 11.65 14.96 27.52
C PRO A 128 10.19 14.96 27.01
N GLU A 129 9.25 15.57 27.72
CA GLU A 129 7.85 15.69 27.33
C GLU A 129 7.63 16.49 26.04
N ASP A 130 8.57 17.37 25.69
CA ASP A 130 8.52 18.17 24.46
C ASP A 130 8.81 17.35 23.19
N VAL A 131 9.22 16.08 23.29
CA VAL A 131 9.60 15.25 22.14
C VAL A 131 8.48 15.16 21.11
N SER A 132 7.23 15.02 21.54
CA SER A 132 6.07 14.96 20.64
C SER A 132 5.79 16.28 19.92
N ARG A 133 6.17 17.40 20.53
CA ARG A 133 5.99 18.74 19.93
C ARG A 133 7.12 19.12 18.98
N LEU A 134 8.34 18.71 19.26
CA LEU A 134 9.54 19.13 18.53
C LEU A 134 10.05 18.11 17.52
N THR A 135 9.43 16.92 17.44
CA THR A 135 9.83 15.87 16.51
C THR A 135 8.63 15.25 15.76
N ILE A 136 8.91 14.38 14.79
CA ILE A 136 7.88 13.61 14.08
C ILE A 136 7.10 12.64 14.99
N LYS A 137 7.63 12.32 16.19
CA LYS A 137 6.97 11.42 17.17
C LYS A 137 5.51 11.81 17.41
N GLY A 138 5.22 13.11 17.49
CA GLY A 138 3.85 13.60 17.75
C GLY A 138 2.82 13.28 16.69
N ASN A 139 3.25 12.82 15.51
CA ASN A 139 2.35 12.49 14.38
C ASN A 139 2.73 11.18 13.70
N SER A 140 3.53 10.31 14.32
CA SER A 140 3.97 9.06 13.70
C SER A 140 3.42 7.83 14.41
N VAL A 141 3.06 6.81 13.61
CA VAL A 141 2.60 5.50 14.07
C VAL A 141 3.43 4.40 13.43
N ALA A 142 3.89 3.41 14.20
CA ALA A 142 4.44 2.18 13.65
C ALA A 142 3.31 1.21 13.33
N VAL A 143 3.23 0.75 12.09
CA VAL A 143 2.34 -0.35 11.66
C VAL A 143 3.17 -1.62 11.67
N VAL A 144 2.99 -2.43 12.71
CA VAL A 144 3.86 -3.57 13.02
C VAL A 144 3.17 -4.88 12.66
N THR A 145 3.87 -5.73 11.92
CA THR A 145 3.40 -7.07 11.55
C THR A 145 4.53 -8.11 11.63
N ASP A 146 4.16 -9.36 11.84
CA ASP A 146 5.03 -10.53 11.62
C ASP A 146 4.60 -11.34 10.38
N GLY A 147 3.54 -10.90 9.70
CA GLY A 147 3.00 -11.51 8.48
C GLY A 147 2.36 -12.88 8.69
N SER A 148 1.91 -13.18 9.91
CA SER A 148 1.39 -14.51 10.26
C SER A 148 -0.10 -14.71 10.01
N ALA A 149 -0.87 -13.63 9.75
CA ALA A 149 -2.31 -13.68 9.49
C ALA A 149 -2.73 -12.62 8.47
N VAL A 150 -2.10 -12.60 7.31
CA VAL A 150 -2.28 -11.57 6.28
C VAL A 150 -3.57 -11.82 5.51
N LEU A 151 -4.56 -10.92 5.64
CA LEU A 151 -5.85 -11.02 4.96
C LEU A 151 -6.47 -12.43 5.09
N GLY A 152 -7.02 -13.00 4.02
CA GLY A 152 -7.46 -14.39 3.94
C GLY A 152 -6.38 -15.39 3.51
N LEU A 153 -5.11 -14.93 3.39
CA LEU A 153 -3.99 -15.73 2.88
C LEU A 153 -3.25 -16.52 3.98
N GLY A 154 -3.44 -16.12 5.26
CA GLY A 154 -2.79 -16.76 6.40
C GLY A 154 -1.35 -16.34 6.59
N ASN A 155 -0.48 -17.28 7.02
CA ASN A 155 0.93 -17.01 7.30
C ASN A 155 1.75 -17.02 6.00
N ILE A 156 1.96 -15.85 5.44
CA ILE A 156 2.79 -15.65 4.24
C ILE A 156 4.11 -14.92 4.53
N GLY A 157 4.34 -14.58 5.79
CA GLY A 157 5.56 -13.97 6.29
C GLY A 157 5.65 -12.45 6.10
N PRO A 158 6.61 -11.81 6.80
CA PRO A 158 6.67 -10.35 6.92
C PRO A 158 6.98 -9.63 5.60
N GLY A 159 7.80 -10.21 4.72
CA GLY A 159 8.13 -9.61 3.44
C GLY A 159 6.91 -9.53 2.49
N ALA A 160 6.08 -10.58 2.48
CA ALA A 160 4.86 -10.60 1.68
C ALA A 160 3.72 -9.75 2.29
N ALA A 161 3.79 -9.43 3.59
CA ALA A 161 2.86 -8.53 4.26
C ALA A 161 3.12 -7.04 3.95
N MET A 162 4.32 -6.66 3.48
CA MET A 162 4.70 -5.27 3.24
C MET A 162 3.67 -4.47 2.41
N PRO A 163 3.12 -4.99 1.30
CA PRO A 163 2.11 -4.25 0.53
C PRO A 163 0.86 -3.89 1.34
N VAL A 164 0.45 -4.74 2.29
CA VAL A 164 -0.70 -4.46 3.17
C VAL A 164 -0.34 -3.37 4.17
N MET A 165 0.85 -3.44 4.76
CA MET A 165 1.36 -2.42 5.71
C MET A 165 1.48 -1.04 5.06
N GLU A 166 1.97 -0.96 3.83
CA GLU A 166 1.97 0.28 3.04
C GLU A 166 0.56 0.79 2.76
N GLY A 167 -0.38 -0.12 2.47
CA GLY A 167 -1.79 0.22 2.33
C GLY A 167 -2.36 0.85 3.60
N LYS A 168 -2.11 0.22 4.76
CA LYS A 168 -2.50 0.76 6.06
C LYS A 168 -1.88 2.14 6.31
N ALA A 169 -0.59 2.31 6.03
CA ALA A 169 0.08 3.61 6.16
C ALA A 169 -0.55 4.69 5.27
N ALA A 170 -0.90 4.36 4.03
CA ALA A 170 -1.60 5.26 3.13
C ALA A 170 -3.00 5.66 3.65
N LEU A 171 -3.73 4.74 4.28
CA LEU A 171 -5.02 5.02 4.93
C LEU A 171 -4.86 5.95 6.13
N PHE A 172 -3.89 5.71 7.02
CA PHE A 172 -3.55 6.61 8.12
C PHE A 172 -3.28 8.03 7.61
N LYS A 173 -2.49 8.16 6.54
CA LYS A 173 -2.21 9.46 5.93
C LYS A 173 -3.45 10.10 5.36
N ARG A 174 -4.24 9.34 4.59
CA ARG A 174 -5.42 9.87 3.88
C ARG A 174 -6.54 10.32 4.81
N PHE A 175 -6.83 9.56 5.87
CA PHE A 175 -7.99 9.78 6.71
C PHE A 175 -7.70 10.56 8.00
N ALA A 176 -6.48 10.44 8.53
CA ALA A 176 -6.10 11.06 9.79
C ALA A 176 -4.90 12.02 9.69
N ASN A 177 -4.29 12.15 8.51
CA ASN A 177 -3.04 12.88 8.31
C ASN A 177 -1.89 12.43 9.24
N ILE A 178 -1.88 11.16 9.63
CA ILE A 178 -0.84 10.53 10.44
C ILE A 178 0.23 9.95 9.51
N ASP A 179 1.49 10.15 9.87
CA ASP A 179 2.65 9.60 9.19
C ASP A 179 2.91 8.18 9.74
N ALA A 180 2.45 7.14 9.03
CA ALA A 180 2.59 5.76 9.47
C ALA A 180 3.74 5.04 8.75
N TRP A 181 4.45 4.18 9.49
CA TRP A 181 5.65 3.50 9.03
C TRP A 181 5.46 1.99 9.08
N PRO A 182 5.54 1.27 7.95
CA PRO A 182 5.55 -0.18 7.89
C PRO A 182 6.78 -0.76 8.61
N ILE A 183 6.53 -1.62 9.59
CA ILE A 183 7.56 -2.34 10.34
C ILE A 183 7.26 -3.84 10.27
N CYS A 184 7.98 -4.55 9.41
CA CYS A 184 7.83 -5.99 9.23
C CYS A 184 8.92 -6.74 10.02
N LEU A 185 8.50 -7.51 11.03
CA LEU A 185 9.41 -8.23 11.91
C LEU A 185 9.68 -9.64 11.39
N ALA A 186 10.93 -10.05 11.41
CA ALA A 186 11.36 -11.38 10.95
C ALA A 186 11.08 -12.50 11.97
N SER A 187 10.49 -12.19 13.12
CA SER A 187 10.15 -13.14 14.17
C SER A 187 8.63 -13.23 14.39
N GLN A 188 8.16 -14.43 14.72
CA GLN A 188 6.81 -14.72 15.18
C GLN A 188 6.75 -15.09 16.67
N ASP A 189 7.85 -14.97 17.37
CA ASP A 189 7.92 -15.15 18.80
C ASP A 189 7.34 -13.95 19.54
N THR A 190 6.44 -14.19 20.51
CA THR A 190 5.76 -13.15 21.28
C THR A 190 6.73 -12.25 22.04
N ASP A 191 7.74 -12.82 22.69
CA ASP A 191 8.71 -12.06 23.50
C ASP A 191 9.60 -11.19 22.62
N GLU A 192 10.03 -11.73 21.47
CA GLU A 192 10.83 -10.97 20.51
C GLU A 192 10.05 -9.84 19.87
N ILE A 193 8.77 -10.04 19.53
CA ILE A 193 7.90 -9.00 18.98
C ILE A 193 7.70 -7.88 20.00
N VAL A 194 7.33 -8.22 21.25
CA VAL A 194 7.14 -7.23 22.32
C VAL A 194 8.42 -6.43 22.52
N ARG A 195 9.56 -7.10 22.67
CA ARG A 195 10.86 -6.45 22.85
C ARG A 195 11.23 -5.55 21.67
N ALA A 196 11.01 -5.99 20.43
CA ALA A 196 11.29 -5.18 19.25
C ALA A 196 10.47 -3.90 19.22
N VAL A 197 9.16 -4.00 19.54
CA VAL A 197 8.27 -2.84 19.59
C VAL A 197 8.66 -1.88 20.70
N GLU A 198 8.98 -2.38 21.90
CA GLU A 198 9.48 -1.55 23.01
C GLU A 198 10.75 -0.77 22.63
N MET A 199 11.67 -1.42 21.90
CA MET A 199 12.93 -0.78 21.49
C MET A 199 12.73 0.34 20.47
N ILE A 200 11.72 0.26 19.59
CA ILE A 200 11.44 1.29 18.58
C ILE A 200 10.43 2.35 19.07
N ALA A 201 9.65 2.06 20.10
CA ALA A 201 8.58 2.92 20.61
C ALA A 201 9.00 4.37 20.92
N PRO A 202 10.26 4.66 21.36
CA PRO A 202 10.70 6.04 21.57
C PRO A 202 10.55 6.96 20.37
N GLY A 203 10.58 6.41 19.14
CA GLY A 203 10.43 7.18 17.89
C GLY A 203 8.98 7.41 17.44
N PHE A 204 7.99 6.79 18.10
CA PHE A 204 6.60 6.78 17.65
C PHE A 204 5.63 7.36 18.66
N GLY A 205 4.56 7.98 18.18
CA GLY A 205 3.44 8.45 18.97
C GLY A 205 2.33 7.40 19.18
N GLY A 206 2.41 6.27 18.49
CA GLY A 206 1.49 5.14 18.64
C GLY A 206 1.95 3.89 17.90
N ILE A 207 1.38 2.76 18.27
CA ILE A 207 1.64 1.45 17.65
C ILE A 207 0.32 0.85 17.16
N ASN A 208 0.27 0.51 15.88
CA ASN A 208 -0.78 -0.32 15.27
C ASN A 208 -0.20 -1.71 14.99
N LEU A 209 -0.72 -2.72 15.67
CA LEU A 209 -0.41 -4.11 15.36
C LEU A 209 -1.35 -4.58 14.24
N GLU A 210 -0.81 -5.21 13.22
CA GLU A 210 -1.53 -5.59 12.00
C GLU A 210 -1.16 -6.99 11.56
N ASP A 211 -2.15 -7.80 11.13
CA ASP A 211 -1.93 -9.12 10.53
C ASP A 211 -1.10 -10.10 11.41
N ILE A 212 -1.19 -9.98 12.73
CA ILE A 212 -0.59 -10.91 13.70
C ILE A 212 -1.61 -11.96 14.11
N ALA A 213 -1.26 -13.23 14.03
CA ALA A 213 -2.18 -14.34 14.28
C ALA A 213 -2.71 -14.38 15.72
N ALA A 214 -4.02 -14.64 15.87
CA ALA A 214 -4.61 -14.99 17.15
C ALA A 214 -4.16 -16.40 17.59
N PRO A 215 -4.07 -16.69 18.90
CA PRO A 215 -4.41 -15.80 20.01
C PRO A 215 -3.28 -14.88 20.50
N ARG A 216 -2.05 -15.04 19.98
CA ARG A 216 -0.88 -14.30 20.49
C ARG A 216 -0.96 -12.79 20.27
N CYS A 217 -1.70 -12.32 19.25
CA CYS A 217 -1.92 -10.89 19.03
C CYS A 217 -2.53 -10.19 20.27
N PHE A 218 -3.42 -10.85 21.01
CA PHE A 218 -4.02 -10.32 22.23
C PHE A 218 -3.01 -10.20 23.35
N GLU A 219 -2.12 -11.18 23.51
CA GLU A 219 -1.05 -11.14 24.51
C GLU A 219 -0.04 -10.03 24.20
N ILE A 220 0.37 -9.92 22.94
CA ILE A 220 1.31 -8.88 22.49
C ILE A 220 0.71 -7.48 22.75
N GLU A 221 -0.55 -7.26 22.34
CA GLU A 221 -1.22 -5.99 22.58
C GLU A 221 -1.32 -5.65 24.07
N ALA A 222 -1.75 -6.61 24.90
CA ALA A 222 -1.90 -6.41 26.35
C ALA A 222 -0.57 -6.03 27.00
N ARG A 223 0.51 -6.75 26.71
CA ARG A 223 1.85 -6.50 27.25
C ARG A 223 2.39 -5.13 26.83
N LEU A 224 2.24 -4.77 25.55
CA LEU A 224 2.69 -3.48 25.03
C LEU A 224 1.88 -2.31 25.62
N ARG A 225 0.58 -2.49 25.86
CA ARG A 225 -0.26 -1.47 26.52
C ARG A 225 0.11 -1.28 28.00
N GLU A 226 0.65 -2.31 28.64
CA GLU A 226 1.14 -2.21 30.02
C GLU A 226 2.52 -1.54 30.09
N SER A 227 3.41 -1.82 29.12
CA SER A 227 4.80 -1.37 29.15
C SER A 227 5.04 -0.01 28.49
N LEU A 228 4.13 0.47 27.63
CA LEU A 228 4.28 1.72 26.87
C LEU A 228 3.26 2.77 27.31
N ASP A 229 3.70 4.03 27.32
CA ASP A 229 2.90 5.23 27.61
C ASP A 229 2.22 5.85 26.37
N ILE A 230 2.33 5.19 25.22
CA ILE A 230 1.71 5.57 23.94
C ILE A 230 0.57 4.62 23.57
N PRO A 231 -0.43 5.05 22.77
CA PRO A 231 -1.49 4.18 22.31
C PRO A 231 -0.98 2.96 21.56
N VAL A 232 -1.47 1.78 21.95
CA VAL A 232 -1.24 0.48 21.28
C VAL A 232 -2.57 -0.19 21.02
N PHE A 233 -2.80 -0.66 19.82
CA PHE A 233 -3.98 -1.45 19.48
C PHE A 233 -3.71 -2.44 18.35
N HIS A 234 -4.47 -3.52 18.30
CA HIS A 234 -4.49 -4.46 17.18
C HIS A 234 -5.73 -4.19 16.32
N ASP A 235 -5.51 -3.80 15.06
CA ASP A 235 -6.57 -3.32 14.18
C ASP A 235 -7.60 -4.42 13.84
N ASP A 236 -7.13 -5.58 13.39
CA ASP A 236 -7.98 -6.68 12.92
C ASP A 236 -8.92 -7.24 14.00
N GLN A 237 -8.53 -7.12 15.26
CA GLN A 237 -9.26 -7.69 16.39
C GLN A 237 -10.05 -6.60 17.14
N HIS A 238 -9.38 -5.83 17.96
CA HIS A 238 -10.06 -4.82 18.79
C HIS A 238 -10.54 -3.62 17.96
N GLY A 239 -9.79 -3.18 16.94
CA GLY A 239 -10.24 -2.11 16.04
C GLY A 239 -11.52 -2.51 15.31
N THR A 240 -11.55 -3.68 14.71
CA THR A 240 -12.74 -4.22 14.02
C THR A 240 -13.90 -4.42 14.98
N ALA A 241 -13.66 -4.94 16.19
CA ALA A 241 -14.71 -5.11 17.20
C ALA A 241 -15.38 -3.79 17.58
N ILE A 242 -14.62 -2.71 17.72
CA ILE A 242 -15.15 -1.37 18.03
C ILE A 242 -16.09 -0.90 16.92
N VAL A 243 -15.67 -1.03 15.65
CA VAL A 243 -16.47 -0.59 14.49
C VAL A 243 -17.75 -1.43 14.33
N VAL A 244 -17.69 -2.74 14.60
CA VAL A 244 -18.85 -3.63 14.49
C VAL A 244 -19.88 -3.38 15.59
N LEU A 245 -19.44 -2.90 16.76
CA LEU A 245 -20.30 -2.62 17.92
C LEU A 245 -20.89 -1.21 17.91
N ALA A 246 -20.36 -0.30 17.10
CA ALA A 246 -20.82 1.08 16.99
C ALA A 246 -22.02 1.23 16.04
#